data_03269a6b9680e9ea083fa940a0061248
#
_entry.id   03269a6b9680e9ea083fa940a0061248
#
_cell.length_a   1.000
_cell.length_b   1.000
_cell.length_c   1.000
_cell.angle_alpha   90.00
_cell.angle_beta   90.00
_cell.angle_gamma   90.00
#
_symmetry.space_group_name_H-M   'P 1'
#
loop_
_entity.id
_entity.type
_entity.pdbx_description
1 polymer ?
#
loop_
_entity_poly.entity_id
_entity_poly.type
_entity_poly.pdbx_seq_one_letter_code
_entity_poly.pdbx_strand_id
1 'polypeptide(L)'
;DRKELPVYEDVVDGIVQRILHKEIRNQGIGKVIERLKREWRYTPNQTGIEELLTKGDTERTLFAIDGQEYTGGRFKQFAASHPMTVKRQLEEFVAKSLLDYESRNLDKKYPEARYALQKADEDYLIKEMTRQKVELPAMNDWAGLATYFKFHSSDYRWDSPRYKGVVLHCADKKIAKRAKKMLKKLPSDEWVDKLRQTFNTSGAKKIQIEQGTFADGENKYVDKLVFKSGDFEPLLSYPFTVIVGKKQKGPDDYREVIDRVRKDYRTYLDTCWTRELREAGKVEINQEVLKTVNNN
;
A
#
# COMPACT_ATOMS: atom_id res chain seq x y z
N ASP A 1 -7.15 -4.40 -1.12
CA ASP A 1 -7.42 -2.99 -1.47
C ASP A 1 -6.20 -2.16 -1.12
N ARG A 2 -5.35 -1.90 -2.09
CA ARG A 2 -4.28 -0.89 -1.98
C ARG A 2 -4.96 0.48 -2.06
N LYS A 3 -5.26 1.08 -0.92
CA LYS A 3 -5.51 2.52 -0.89
C LYS A 3 -4.16 3.18 -1.19
N GLU A 4 -4.02 3.75 -2.38
CA GLU A 4 -2.94 4.67 -2.67
C GLU A 4 -2.95 5.77 -1.61
N LEU A 5 -1.77 6.11 -1.09
CA LEU A 5 -1.66 7.24 -0.18
C LEU A 5 -2.13 8.48 -0.94
N PRO A 6 -3.00 9.32 -0.35
CA PRO A 6 -3.36 10.59 -0.98
C PRO A 6 -2.08 11.38 -1.24
N VAL A 7 -2.05 12.09 -2.37
CA VAL A 7 -0.93 12.97 -2.70
C VAL A 7 -0.78 13.98 -1.57
N TYR A 8 0.47 14.25 -1.17
CA TYR A 8 0.78 15.14 -0.04
C TYR A 8 0.07 16.50 -0.15
N GLU A 9 0.10 17.09 -1.36
CA GLU A 9 -0.57 18.35 -1.67
C GLU A 9 -2.08 18.31 -1.37
N ASP A 10 -2.77 17.21 -1.69
CA ASP A 10 -4.20 17.06 -1.41
C ASP A 10 -4.51 17.05 0.09
N VAL A 11 -3.61 16.51 0.91
CA VAL A 11 -3.75 16.50 2.38
C VAL A 11 -3.59 17.91 2.94
N VAL A 12 -2.58 18.64 2.47
CA VAL A 12 -2.29 20.02 2.87
C VAL A 12 -3.46 20.94 2.46
N ASP A 13 -3.89 20.86 1.19
CA ASP A 13 -5.02 21.63 0.70
C ASP A 13 -6.30 21.33 1.48
N GLY A 14 -6.54 20.08 1.84
CA GLY A 14 -7.68 19.69 2.66
C GLY A 14 -7.67 20.30 4.06
N ILE A 15 -6.51 20.50 4.69
CA ILE A 15 -6.39 21.18 5.99
C ILE A 15 -6.66 22.67 5.84
N VAL A 16 -6.03 23.31 4.85
CA VAL A 16 -6.19 24.72 4.53
C VAL A 16 -7.65 25.05 4.24
N GLN A 17 -8.30 24.29 3.37
CA GLN A 17 -9.70 24.47 3.01
C GLN A 17 -10.64 24.35 4.22
N ARG A 18 -10.40 23.41 5.14
CA ARG A 18 -11.23 23.26 6.35
C ARG A 18 -11.18 24.50 7.24
N ILE A 19 -10.01 25.13 7.40
CA ILE A 19 -9.86 26.34 8.20
C ILE A 19 -10.62 27.50 7.58
N LEU A 20 -10.41 27.75 6.28
CA LEU A 20 -11.10 28.81 5.54
C LEU A 20 -12.62 28.61 5.50
N HIS A 21 -13.08 27.39 5.23
CA HIS A 21 -14.52 27.08 5.20
C HIS A 21 -15.19 27.31 6.56
N LYS A 22 -14.49 26.99 7.68
CA LYS A 22 -15.02 27.27 9.01
C LYS A 22 -15.21 28.78 9.24
N GLU A 23 -14.25 29.59 8.81
CA GLU A 23 -14.30 31.03 8.93
C GLU A 23 -15.41 31.64 8.06
N ILE A 24 -15.50 31.23 6.79
CA ILE A 24 -16.56 31.67 5.86
C ILE A 24 -17.95 31.30 6.38
N ARG A 25 -18.11 30.11 6.98
CA ARG A 25 -19.38 29.67 7.56
C ARG A 25 -19.79 30.54 8.73
N ASN A 26 -18.83 30.96 9.57
CA ASN A 26 -19.12 31.74 10.76
C ASN A 26 -19.41 33.22 10.48
N GLN A 27 -18.76 33.82 9.48
CA GLN A 27 -18.80 35.25 9.24
C GLN A 27 -19.50 35.63 7.92
N GLY A 28 -19.66 34.71 6.99
CA GLY A 28 -20.11 34.95 5.62
C GLY A 28 -18.96 35.41 4.71
N ILE A 29 -18.99 34.95 3.46
CA ILE A 29 -17.92 35.17 2.48
C ILE A 29 -17.60 36.66 2.24
N GLY A 30 -18.61 37.50 2.16
CA GLY A 30 -18.44 38.95 1.91
C GLY A 30 -17.61 39.63 3.00
N LYS A 31 -17.89 39.34 4.27
CA LYS A 31 -17.15 39.92 5.39
C LYS A 31 -15.70 39.42 5.41
N VAL A 32 -15.50 38.14 5.08
CA VAL A 32 -14.14 37.57 4.97
C VAL A 32 -13.35 38.28 3.87
N ILE A 33 -13.93 38.47 2.67
CA ILE A 33 -13.25 39.17 1.57
C ILE A 33 -12.90 40.60 1.92
N GLU A 34 -13.81 41.36 2.55
CA GLU A 34 -13.51 42.73 2.98
C GLU A 34 -12.44 42.81 4.07
N ARG A 35 -12.39 41.83 4.95
CA ARG A 35 -11.29 41.68 5.91
C ARG A 35 -9.96 41.40 5.18
N LEU A 36 -9.93 40.44 4.28
CA LEU A 36 -8.74 40.05 3.53
C LEU A 36 -8.18 41.19 2.68
N LYS A 37 -9.05 42.01 2.06
CA LYS A 37 -8.63 43.21 1.32
C LYS A 37 -7.81 44.17 2.21
N ARG A 38 -8.22 44.37 3.45
CA ARG A 38 -7.51 45.23 4.39
C ARG A 38 -6.21 44.62 4.89
N GLU A 39 -6.27 43.35 5.28
CA GLU A 39 -5.12 42.64 5.86
C GLU A 39 -3.98 42.44 4.86
N TRP A 40 -4.32 42.09 3.64
CA TRP A 40 -3.34 41.83 2.58
C TRP A 40 -3.13 43.02 1.64
N ARG A 41 -3.41 44.25 2.10
CA ARG A 41 -3.15 45.49 1.36
C ARG A 41 -3.58 45.42 -0.10
N TYR A 42 -4.84 45.00 -0.33
CA TYR A 42 -5.42 44.98 -1.67
C TYR A 42 -5.40 46.40 -2.27
N THR A 43 -4.78 46.56 -3.43
CA THR A 43 -4.63 47.82 -4.14
C THR A 43 -5.21 47.69 -5.55
N PRO A 44 -6.39 48.25 -5.87
CA PRO A 44 -6.95 48.23 -7.22
C PRO A 44 -6.17 49.17 -8.15
N ASN A 45 -5.99 48.75 -9.42
CA ASN A 45 -5.49 49.59 -10.49
C ASN A 45 -6.70 50.10 -11.31
N GLN A 46 -7.14 51.33 -11.06
CA GLN A 46 -8.31 51.89 -11.67
C GLN A 46 -8.23 51.91 -13.20
N THR A 47 -7.08 52.31 -13.76
CA THR A 47 -6.89 52.38 -15.21
C THR A 47 -7.02 51.00 -15.87
N GLY A 48 -6.44 49.96 -15.26
CA GLY A 48 -6.58 48.59 -15.77
C GLY A 48 -8.00 48.04 -15.68
N ILE A 49 -8.69 48.34 -14.57
CA ILE A 49 -10.11 47.96 -14.36
C ILE A 49 -11.03 48.67 -15.33
N GLU A 50 -10.88 49.99 -15.53
CA GLU A 50 -11.69 50.76 -16.49
C GLU A 50 -11.49 50.26 -17.92
N GLU A 51 -10.24 49.97 -18.31
CA GLU A 51 -9.96 49.40 -19.62
C GLU A 51 -10.62 48.04 -19.80
N LEU A 52 -10.51 47.14 -18.80
CA LEU A 52 -11.17 45.84 -18.82
C LEU A 52 -12.69 45.97 -18.96
N LEU A 53 -13.33 46.81 -18.16
CA LEU A 53 -14.80 46.98 -18.17
C LEU A 53 -15.31 47.62 -19.46
N THR A 54 -14.48 48.45 -20.11
CA THR A 54 -14.87 49.18 -21.36
C THR A 54 -14.62 48.35 -22.60
N LYS A 55 -13.46 47.68 -22.68
CA LYS A 55 -13.03 46.93 -23.87
C LYS A 55 -13.27 45.41 -23.77
N GLY A 56 -13.54 44.90 -22.56
CA GLY A 56 -13.70 43.47 -22.29
C GLY A 56 -12.42 42.71 -22.19
N ASP A 57 -11.25 43.35 -22.42
CA ASP A 57 -9.90 42.74 -22.36
C ASP A 57 -8.85 43.81 -22.02
N THR A 58 -7.78 43.41 -21.35
CA THR A 58 -6.61 44.24 -21.05
C THR A 58 -5.42 43.37 -20.66
N GLU A 59 -4.20 43.80 -20.95
CA GLU A 59 -2.96 43.19 -20.45
C GLU A 59 -2.43 43.89 -19.19
N ARG A 60 -3.04 45.01 -18.78
CA ARG A 60 -2.60 45.77 -17.61
C ARG A 60 -2.83 44.99 -16.31
N THR A 61 -2.09 45.42 -15.28
CA THR A 61 -2.36 45.01 -13.90
C THR A 61 -3.78 45.51 -13.52
N LEU A 62 -4.60 44.63 -12.95
CA LEU A 62 -5.96 44.92 -12.47
C LEU A 62 -5.94 45.32 -10.99
N PHE A 63 -5.13 44.59 -10.20
CA PHE A 63 -4.95 44.87 -8.78
C PHE A 63 -3.65 44.20 -8.27
N ALA A 64 -3.25 44.59 -7.07
CA ALA A 64 -2.20 43.90 -6.34
C ALA A 64 -2.68 43.44 -4.95
N ILE A 65 -2.13 42.37 -4.44
CA ILE A 65 -2.33 41.83 -3.09
C ILE A 65 -0.96 41.74 -2.45
N ASP A 66 -0.71 42.54 -1.39
CA ASP A 66 0.57 42.65 -0.70
C ASP A 66 1.78 42.83 -1.66
N GLY A 67 1.57 43.61 -2.74
CA GLY A 67 2.55 43.89 -3.79
C GLY A 67 2.62 42.85 -4.92
N GLN A 68 1.97 41.71 -4.81
CA GLN A 68 1.86 40.74 -5.91
C GLN A 68 0.82 41.20 -6.92
N GLU A 69 1.20 41.37 -8.18
CA GLU A 69 0.33 41.87 -9.25
C GLU A 69 -0.53 40.75 -9.87
N TYR A 70 -1.78 41.11 -10.18
CA TYR A 70 -2.76 40.31 -10.88
C TYR A 70 -3.18 41.03 -12.16
N THR A 71 -2.75 40.47 -13.28
CA THR A 71 -2.89 41.08 -14.63
C THR A 71 -4.16 40.64 -15.35
N GLY A 72 -4.52 41.35 -16.40
CA GLY A 72 -5.58 41.00 -17.33
C GLY A 72 -5.38 39.61 -17.99
N GLY A 73 -4.13 39.21 -18.26
CA GLY A 73 -3.82 37.86 -18.77
C GLY A 73 -4.24 36.75 -17.83
N ARG A 74 -3.97 36.90 -16.50
CA ARG A 74 -4.47 35.94 -15.48
C ARG A 74 -5.99 35.98 -15.35
N PHE A 75 -6.59 37.18 -15.44
CA PHE A 75 -8.04 37.31 -15.45
C PHE A 75 -8.67 36.58 -16.61
N LYS A 76 -8.12 36.70 -17.82
CA LYS A 76 -8.61 36.04 -19.04
C LYS A 76 -8.61 34.50 -18.90
N GLN A 77 -7.58 33.94 -18.30
CA GLN A 77 -7.52 32.49 -17.98
C GLN A 77 -8.65 32.09 -17.01
N PHE A 78 -8.88 32.88 -15.97
CA PHE A 78 -9.97 32.67 -15.02
C PHE A 78 -11.35 32.79 -15.71
N ALA A 79 -11.56 33.87 -16.48
CA ALA A 79 -12.82 34.17 -17.13
C ALA A 79 -13.25 33.11 -18.14
N ALA A 80 -12.32 32.43 -18.79
CA ALA A 80 -12.60 31.38 -19.78
C ALA A 80 -13.44 30.22 -19.21
N SER A 81 -13.34 29.95 -17.91
CA SER A 81 -14.10 28.88 -17.22
C SER A 81 -15.30 29.40 -16.41
N HIS A 82 -15.59 30.73 -16.44
CA HIS A 82 -16.62 31.37 -15.62
C HIS A 82 -17.55 32.23 -16.49
N PRO A 83 -18.54 31.64 -17.17
CA PRO A 83 -19.41 32.35 -18.11
C PRO A 83 -20.41 33.29 -17.38
N MET A 84 -20.03 34.54 -17.19
CA MET A 84 -20.83 35.58 -16.58
C MET A 84 -20.42 36.98 -17.11
N THR A 85 -21.03 38.05 -16.61
CA THR A 85 -20.64 39.43 -17.01
C THR A 85 -19.23 39.76 -16.54
N VAL A 86 -18.47 40.53 -17.32
CA VAL A 86 -17.06 40.90 -17.00
C VAL A 86 -16.94 41.52 -15.60
N LYS A 87 -17.89 42.35 -15.19
CA LYS A 87 -17.92 42.94 -13.86
C LYS A 87 -17.97 41.87 -12.77
N ARG A 88 -18.87 40.91 -12.92
CA ARG A 88 -19.02 39.81 -11.96
C ARG A 88 -17.82 38.84 -11.97
N GLN A 89 -17.28 38.59 -13.18
CA GLN A 89 -16.03 37.83 -13.30
C GLN A 89 -14.88 38.48 -12.53
N LEU A 90 -14.77 39.83 -12.63
CA LEU A 90 -13.73 40.57 -11.89
C LEU A 90 -13.93 40.49 -10.38
N GLU A 91 -15.16 40.62 -9.89
CA GLU A 91 -15.48 40.47 -8.46
C GLU A 91 -15.13 39.09 -7.94
N GLU A 92 -15.46 38.04 -8.68
CA GLU A 92 -15.12 36.65 -8.31
C GLU A 92 -13.63 36.38 -8.44
N PHE A 93 -12.96 36.94 -9.45
CA PHE A 93 -11.50 36.81 -9.60
C PHE A 93 -10.74 37.44 -8.43
N VAL A 94 -11.17 38.64 -7.97
CA VAL A 94 -10.61 39.30 -6.78
C VAL A 94 -10.84 38.43 -5.54
N ALA A 95 -12.07 37.94 -5.34
CA ALA A 95 -12.41 37.10 -4.19
C ALA A 95 -11.58 35.79 -4.16
N LYS A 96 -11.49 35.10 -5.30
CA LYS A 96 -10.69 33.90 -5.45
C LYS A 96 -9.21 34.19 -5.18
N SER A 97 -8.65 35.25 -5.76
CA SER A 97 -7.25 35.62 -5.59
C SER A 97 -6.89 35.93 -4.14
N LEU A 98 -7.78 36.57 -3.39
CA LEU A 98 -7.61 36.85 -1.96
C LEU A 98 -7.68 35.57 -1.13
N LEU A 99 -8.60 34.66 -1.41
CA LEU A 99 -8.70 33.37 -0.72
C LEU A 99 -7.49 32.49 -1.02
N ASP A 100 -7.04 32.43 -2.26
CA ASP A 100 -5.84 31.70 -2.66
C ASP A 100 -4.56 32.28 -2.00
N TYR A 101 -4.49 33.60 -1.85
CA TYR A 101 -3.39 34.28 -1.16
C TYR A 101 -3.40 33.99 0.34
N GLU A 102 -4.55 34.11 1.00
CA GLU A 102 -4.75 33.73 2.40
C GLU A 102 -4.36 32.27 2.64
N SER A 103 -4.85 31.37 1.77
CA SER A 103 -4.56 29.93 1.82
C SER A 103 -3.06 29.61 1.88
N ARG A 104 -2.26 30.28 1.03
CA ARG A 104 -0.81 30.09 0.98
C ARG A 104 -0.04 30.71 2.17
N ASN A 105 -0.69 31.54 2.97
CA ASN A 105 -0.07 32.23 4.10
C ASN A 105 -0.75 31.91 5.44
N LEU A 106 -1.61 30.88 5.48
CA LEU A 106 -2.31 30.47 6.70
C LEU A 106 -1.38 30.07 7.81
N ASP A 107 -0.28 29.41 7.51
CA ASP A 107 0.74 28.98 8.45
C ASP A 107 1.45 30.15 9.16
N LYS A 108 1.54 31.31 8.50
CA LYS A 108 2.12 32.53 9.07
C LYS A 108 1.17 33.20 10.04
N LYS A 109 -0.12 33.06 9.82
CA LYS A 109 -1.17 33.81 10.54
C LYS A 109 -1.80 33.01 11.68
N TYR A 110 -1.99 31.70 11.48
CA TYR A 110 -2.69 30.83 12.44
C TYR A 110 -1.72 29.76 12.98
N PRO A 111 -1.35 29.82 14.27
CA PRO A 111 -0.49 28.81 14.89
C PRO A 111 -1.03 27.39 14.76
N GLU A 112 -2.38 27.23 14.86
CA GLU A 112 -3.04 25.95 14.68
C GLU A 112 -2.90 25.42 13.25
N ALA A 113 -2.90 26.28 12.22
CA ALA A 113 -2.66 25.88 10.85
C ALA A 113 -1.22 25.40 10.66
N ARG A 114 -0.25 26.14 11.21
CA ARG A 114 1.17 25.75 11.19
C ARG A 114 1.37 24.37 11.82
N TYR A 115 0.81 24.15 13.01
CA TYR A 115 0.90 22.87 13.70
C TYR A 115 0.25 21.73 12.90
N ALA A 116 -0.94 21.98 12.32
CA ALA A 116 -1.63 20.98 11.51
C ALA A 116 -0.86 20.63 10.22
N LEU A 117 -0.25 21.60 9.56
CA LEU A 117 0.59 21.39 8.38
C LEU A 117 1.87 20.63 8.75
N GLN A 118 2.59 21.06 9.79
CA GLN A 118 3.77 20.36 10.27
C GLN A 118 3.47 18.91 10.62
N LYS A 119 2.36 18.67 11.32
CA LYS A 119 1.93 17.31 11.66
C LYS A 119 1.62 16.48 10.39
N ALA A 120 1.02 17.08 9.37
CA ALA A 120 0.78 16.39 8.10
C ALA A 120 2.08 16.02 7.38
N ASP A 121 3.07 16.90 7.40
CA ASP A 121 4.42 16.65 6.87
C ASP A 121 5.09 15.47 7.59
N GLU A 122 5.08 15.48 8.92
CA GLU A 122 5.66 14.43 9.76
C GLU A 122 4.96 13.08 9.53
N ASP A 123 3.62 13.06 9.54
CA ASP A 123 2.81 11.85 9.30
C ASP A 123 3.06 11.28 7.90
N TYR A 124 3.17 12.13 6.87
CA TYR A 124 3.47 11.71 5.52
C TYR A 124 4.88 11.12 5.40
N LEU A 125 5.87 11.79 5.98
CA LEU A 125 7.26 11.33 5.99
C LEU A 125 7.38 9.96 6.68
N ILE A 126 6.77 9.80 7.85
CA ILE A 126 6.76 8.53 8.58
C ILE A 126 6.13 7.42 7.74
N LYS A 127 4.98 7.67 7.11
CA LYS A 127 4.31 6.68 6.26
C LYS A 127 5.17 6.28 5.06
N GLU A 128 5.75 7.25 4.36
CA GLU A 128 6.57 6.97 3.19
C GLU A 128 7.86 6.24 3.56
N MET A 129 8.51 6.62 4.65
CA MET A 129 9.70 5.92 5.15
C MET A 129 9.36 4.50 5.60
N THR A 130 8.23 4.30 6.30
CA THR A 130 7.75 2.96 6.67
C THR A 130 7.49 2.12 5.42
N ARG A 131 6.86 2.70 4.42
CA ARG A 131 6.62 2.02 3.13
C ARG A 131 7.92 1.56 2.49
N GLN A 132 8.92 2.44 2.41
CA GLN A 132 10.21 2.14 1.77
C GLN A 132 11.08 1.18 2.58
N LYS A 133 11.14 1.35 3.90
CA LYS A 133 12.06 0.58 4.77
C LYS A 133 11.49 -0.74 5.25
N VAL A 134 10.18 -0.86 5.30
CA VAL A 134 9.50 -2.01 5.90
C VAL A 134 8.57 -2.71 4.91
N GLU A 135 7.61 -1.99 4.31
CA GLU A 135 6.55 -2.64 3.55
C GLU A 135 7.01 -3.19 2.20
N LEU A 136 7.72 -2.37 1.41
CA LEU A 136 8.23 -2.80 0.11
C LEU A 136 9.25 -3.94 0.23
N PRO A 137 10.24 -3.90 1.15
CA PRO A 137 11.13 -5.03 1.36
C PRO A 137 10.38 -6.28 1.84
N ALA A 138 9.44 -6.17 2.78
CA ALA A 138 8.65 -7.32 3.24
C ALA A 138 7.86 -8.00 2.11
N MET A 139 7.51 -7.26 1.07
CA MET A 139 6.79 -7.81 -0.10
C MET A 139 7.71 -8.34 -1.20
N ASN A 140 8.86 -7.71 -1.43
CA ASN A 140 9.63 -7.89 -2.66
C ASN A 140 11.09 -8.37 -2.43
N ASP A 141 11.58 -8.36 -1.20
CA ASP A 141 12.92 -8.87 -0.88
C ASP A 141 12.90 -10.38 -0.70
N TRP A 142 12.91 -11.10 -1.82
CA TRP A 142 12.89 -12.57 -1.83
C TRP A 142 14.10 -13.19 -1.13
N ALA A 143 15.27 -12.56 -1.19
CA ALA A 143 16.48 -13.04 -0.53
C ALA A 143 16.38 -12.85 0.99
N GLY A 144 15.90 -11.70 1.44
CA GLY A 144 15.63 -11.42 2.84
C GLY A 144 14.58 -12.35 3.42
N LEU A 145 13.46 -12.58 2.72
CA LEU A 145 12.42 -13.52 3.12
C LEU A 145 12.94 -14.95 3.26
N ALA A 146 13.73 -15.42 2.29
CA ALA A 146 14.34 -16.76 2.36
C ALA A 146 15.33 -16.89 3.52
N THR A 147 16.13 -15.86 3.74
CA THR A 147 17.11 -15.81 4.84
C THR A 147 16.40 -15.77 6.19
N TYR A 148 15.39 -14.91 6.35
CA TYR A 148 14.60 -14.82 7.56
C TYR A 148 13.94 -16.17 7.89
N PHE A 149 13.26 -16.78 6.92
CA PHE A 149 12.66 -18.09 7.08
C PHE A 149 13.68 -19.16 7.51
N LYS A 150 14.87 -19.16 6.92
CA LYS A 150 15.93 -20.13 7.27
C LYS A 150 16.33 -20.05 8.74
N PHE A 151 16.48 -18.85 9.29
CA PHE A 151 16.84 -18.64 10.69
C PHE A 151 15.67 -18.91 11.66
N HIS A 152 14.43 -18.71 11.20
CA HIS A 152 13.21 -18.85 11.98
C HIS A 152 12.37 -20.09 11.59
N SER A 153 12.95 -21.07 10.92
CA SER A 153 12.22 -22.24 10.40
C SER A 153 11.49 -23.06 11.47
N SER A 154 11.98 -23.02 12.72
CA SER A 154 11.30 -23.65 13.86
C SER A 154 9.92 -23.05 14.17
N ASP A 155 9.72 -21.78 13.87
CA ASP A 155 8.51 -21.03 14.21
C ASP A 155 7.35 -21.32 13.23
N TYR A 156 7.70 -21.95 12.08
CA TYR A 156 6.77 -22.34 11.02
C TYR A 156 6.40 -23.82 11.04
N ARG A 157 6.71 -24.54 12.13
CA ARG A 157 6.28 -25.93 12.26
C ARG A 157 4.77 -26.04 12.31
N TRP A 158 4.29 -27.13 11.74
CA TRP A 158 2.88 -27.51 11.83
C TRP A 158 2.59 -28.20 13.18
N ASP A 159 1.37 -28.10 13.67
CA ASP A 159 0.94 -28.76 14.91
C ASP A 159 1.02 -30.30 14.80
N SER A 160 0.79 -30.81 13.59
CA SER A 160 0.97 -32.23 13.27
C SER A 160 1.83 -32.41 12.02
N PRO A 161 2.61 -33.50 11.93
CA PRO A 161 3.40 -33.78 10.72
C PRO A 161 2.52 -33.93 9.49
N ARG A 162 2.94 -33.37 8.36
CA ARG A 162 2.30 -33.53 7.05
C ARG A 162 3.14 -34.40 6.14
N TYR A 163 2.51 -35.03 5.15
CA TYR A 163 3.19 -35.79 4.13
C TYR A 163 3.33 -34.98 2.84
N LYS A 164 4.55 -34.66 2.44
CA LYS A 164 4.84 -33.98 1.18
C LYS A 164 5.32 -34.98 0.15
N GLY A 165 4.60 -35.06 -0.99
CA GLY A 165 4.92 -36.01 -2.03
C GLY A 165 3.86 -36.13 -3.11
N VAL A 166 3.92 -37.27 -3.80
CA VAL A 166 2.97 -37.62 -4.86
C VAL A 166 2.23 -38.92 -4.53
N VAL A 167 0.94 -38.94 -4.82
CA VAL A 167 0.10 -40.12 -4.87
C VAL A 167 -0.09 -40.51 -6.34
N LEU A 168 0.27 -41.71 -6.71
CA LEU A 168 0.19 -42.22 -8.06
C LEU A 168 -0.81 -43.33 -8.13
N HIS A 169 -1.83 -43.21 -8.97
CA HIS A 169 -2.79 -44.25 -9.33
C HIS A 169 -2.39 -44.78 -10.69
N CYS A 170 -2.10 -46.04 -10.77
CA CYS A 170 -1.52 -46.70 -11.95
C CYS A 170 -2.46 -47.77 -12.51
N ALA A 171 -2.50 -47.89 -13.83
CA ALA A 171 -3.34 -48.90 -14.50
C ALA A 171 -2.92 -50.34 -14.20
N ASP A 172 -1.59 -50.55 -13.99
CA ASP A 172 -1.07 -51.87 -13.64
C ASP A 172 0.10 -51.83 -12.64
N LYS A 173 0.42 -52.99 -12.06
CA LYS A 173 1.47 -53.16 -11.04
C LYS A 173 2.89 -52.94 -11.59
N LYS A 174 3.13 -53.18 -12.88
CA LYS A 174 4.46 -52.99 -13.51
C LYS A 174 4.72 -51.48 -13.65
N ILE A 175 3.73 -50.70 -14.07
CA ILE A 175 3.78 -49.22 -14.14
C ILE A 175 4.03 -48.65 -12.76
N ALA A 176 3.30 -49.09 -11.74
CA ALA A 176 3.47 -48.64 -10.36
C ALA A 176 4.93 -48.85 -9.83
N LYS A 177 5.46 -50.07 -10.05
CA LYS A 177 6.85 -50.36 -9.68
C LYS A 177 7.88 -49.51 -10.44
N ARG A 178 7.66 -49.32 -11.77
CA ARG A 178 8.57 -48.55 -12.62
C ARG A 178 8.55 -47.05 -12.23
N ALA A 179 7.36 -46.49 -12.03
CA ALA A 179 7.17 -45.12 -11.58
C ALA A 179 7.88 -44.87 -10.24
N LYS A 180 7.63 -45.74 -9.23
CA LYS A 180 8.29 -45.62 -7.91
C LYS A 180 9.81 -45.70 -8.00
N LYS A 181 10.36 -46.57 -8.87
CA LYS A 181 11.82 -46.72 -9.05
C LYS A 181 12.43 -45.47 -9.73
N MET A 182 11.68 -44.86 -10.67
CA MET A 182 12.10 -43.65 -11.36
C MET A 182 12.14 -42.45 -10.41
N LEU A 183 11.09 -42.19 -9.62
CA LEU A 183 11.02 -41.07 -8.70
C LEU A 183 12.08 -41.09 -7.61
N LYS A 184 12.51 -42.28 -7.16
CA LYS A 184 13.61 -42.37 -6.18
C LYS A 184 14.96 -41.87 -6.69
N LYS A 185 15.11 -41.67 -8.01
CA LYS A 185 16.36 -41.25 -8.66
C LYS A 185 16.32 -39.79 -9.13
N LEU A 186 15.16 -39.13 -9.03
CA LEU A 186 14.92 -37.79 -9.54
C LEU A 186 14.67 -36.79 -8.39
N PRO A 187 15.07 -35.53 -8.54
CA PRO A 187 14.63 -34.46 -7.66
C PRO A 187 13.09 -34.32 -7.67
N SER A 188 12.53 -33.89 -6.55
CA SER A 188 11.07 -33.87 -6.36
C SER A 188 10.34 -32.86 -7.25
N ASP A 189 11.00 -31.81 -7.67
CA ASP A 189 10.49 -30.79 -8.61
C ASP A 189 10.29 -31.31 -10.04
N GLU A 190 11.08 -32.32 -10.44
CA GLU A 190 10.95 -32.95 -11.75
C GLU A 190 9.93 -34.10 -11.79
N TRP A 191 9.40 -34.55 -10.68
CA TRP A 191 8.59 -35.76 -10.58
C TRP A 191 7.38 -35.77 -11.49
N VAL A 192 6.56 -34.73 -11.45
CA VAL A 192 5.29 -34.69 -12.20
C VAL A 192 5.51 -34.67 -13.70
N ASP A 193 6.44 -33.86 -14.16
CA ASP A 193 6.73 -33.72 -15.58
C ASP A 193 7.32 -35.01 -16.17
N LYS A 194 8.28 -35.63 -15.48
CA LYS A 194 8.84 -36.90 -15.90
C LYS A 194 7.83 -38.04 -15.91
N LEU A 195 6.94 -38.07 -14.91
CA LEU A 195 5.84 -39.04 -14.86
C LEU A 195 4.88 -38.87 -16.03
N ARG A 196 4.44 -37.64 -16.31
CA ARG A 196 3.55 -37.34 -17.43
C ARG A 196 4.18 -37.71 -18.77
N GLN A 197 5.42 -37.32 -19.01
CA GLN A 197 6.14 -37.62 -20.23
C GLN A 197 6.35 -39.14 -20.45
N THR A 198 6.59 -39.86 -19.36
CA THR A 198 6.92 -41.30 -19.47
C THR A 198 5.68 -42.22 -19.58
N PHE A 199 4.58 -41.89 -18.91
CA PHE A 199 3.45 -42.78 -18.72
C PHE A 199 2.14 -42.24 -19.31
N ASN A 200 2.03 -40.96 -19.61
CA ASN A 200 0.83 -40.35 -20.21
C ASN A 200 1.21 -39.75 -21.57
N THR A 201 1.33 -40.60 -22.58
CA THR A 201 1.56 -40.20 -23.98
C THR A 201 0.25 -39.91 -24.70
N SER A 202 0.28 -39.34 -25.90
CA SER A 202 -0.86 -38.87 -26.69
C SER A 202 -1.94 -39.93 -27.00
N GLY A 203 -1.68 -41.21 -26.77
CA GLY A 203 -2.63 -42.29 -26.99
C GLY A 203 -3.13 -43.02 -25.75
N ALA A 204 -2.49 -42.82 -24.58
CA ALA A 204 -2.89 -43.57 -23.39
C ALA A 204 -2.47 -42.87 -22.08
N LYS A 205 -3.44 -42.56 -21.22
CA LYS A 205 -3.20 -42.16 -19.84
C LYS A 205 -3.06 -43.38 -18.95
N LYS A 206 -1.84 -43.71 -18.52
CA LYS A 206 -1.56 -44.92 -17.72
C LYS A 206 -1.46 -44.62 -16.24
N ILE A 207 -1.35 -43.37 -15.86
CA ILE A 207 -1.26 -42.92 -14.46
C ILE A 207 -2.07 -41.64 -14.22
N GLN A 208 -2.63 -41.54 -13.02
CA GLN A 208 -3.17 -40.31 -12.43
C GLN A 208 -2.25 -39.87 -11.30
N ILE A 209 -1.99 -38.58 -11.18
CA ILE A 209 -1.02 -38.02 -10.28
C ILE A 209 -1.70 -36.96 -9.39
N GLU A 210 -1.57 -37.11 -8.08
CA GLU A 210 -1.92 -36.10 -7.09
C GLU A 210 -0.62 -35.69 -6.39
N GLN A 211 -0.26 -34.40 -6.40
CA GLN A 211 0.90 -33.87 -5.73
C GLN A 211 0.47 -32.86 -4.67
N GLY A 212 1.06 -32.92 -3.49
CA GLY A 212 0.72 -31.99 -2.42
C GLY A 212 1.48 -32.21 -1.13
N THR A 213 1.12 -31.41 -0.14
CA THR A 213 1.49 -31.54 1.26
C THR A 213 0.21 -31.82 2.05
N PHE A 214 0.03 -33.05 2.50
CA PHE A 214 -1.22 -33.56 3.06
C PHE A 214 -1.10 -33.73 4.58
N ALA A 215 -2.04 -33.17 5.32
CA ALA A 215 -2.27 -33.53 6.72
C ALA A 215 -3.07 -34.83 6.82
N ASP A 216 -3.15 -35.43 8.00
CA ASP A 216 -4.03 -36.56 8.28
C ASP A 216 -5.49 -36.10 8.12
N GLY A 217 -6.30 -36.85 7.35
CA GLY A 217 -7.67 -36.52 6.98
C GLY A 217 -7.82 -35.74 5.66
N GLU A 218 -6.75 -35.25 5.02
CA GLU A 218 -6.83 -34.48 3.78
C GLU A 218 -6.82 -35.34 2.51
N ASN A 219 -6.23 -36.56 2.58
CA ASN A 219 -6.17 -37.45 1.43
C ASN A 219 -6.27 -38.92 1.86
N LYS A 220 -7.36 -39.58 1.54
CA LYS A 220 -7.66 -40.98 1.94
C LYS A 220 -6.55 -41.98 1.62
N TYR A 221 -5.80 -41.79 0.55
CA TYR A 221 -4.67 -42.64 0.18
C TYR A 221 -3.47 -42.43 1.05
N VAL A 222 -3.16 -41.17 1.36
CA VAL A 222 -2.09 -40.78 2.29
C VAL A 222 -2.44 -41.24 3.70
N ASP A 223 -3.69 -41.02 4.11
CA ASP A 223 -4.20 -41.44 5.43
C ASP A 223 -3.95 -42.93 5.65
N LYS A 224 -4.41 -43.78 4.74
CA LYS A 224 -4.23 -45.24 4.85
C LYS A 224 -2.78 -45.67 4.74
N LEU A 225 -2.05 -45.17 3.72
CA LEU A 225 -0.72 -45.71 3.40
C LEU A 225 0.39 -45.13 4.24
N VAL A 226 0.24 -43.89 4.75
CA VAL A 226 1.27 -43.16 5.50
C VAL A 226 0.92 -42.96 6.97
N PHE A 227 -0.32 -42.46 7.24
CA PHE A 227 -0.75 -42.16 8.62
C PHE A 227 -1.33 -43.37 9.33
N LYS A 228 -1.76 -44.37 8.56
CA LYS A 228 -2.38 -45.61 9.06
C LYS A 228 -3.76 -45.37 9.64
N SER A 229 -4.45 -44.35 9.13
CA SER A 229 -5.82 -43.98 9.46
C SER A 229 -6.73 -44.16 8.23
N GLY A 230 -8.00 -44.43 8.45
CA GLY A 230 -8.99 -44.60 7.38
C GLY A 230 -8.78 -45.76 6.43
N ASP A 231 -9.61 -45.81 5.39
CA ASP A 231 -9.56 -46.77 4.30
C ASP A 231 -9.89 -46.10 2.95
N PHE A 232 -9.51 -46.72 1.86
CA PHE A 232 -9.88 -46.27 0.52
C PHE A 232 -10.21 -47.41 -0.43
N GLU A 233 -11.07 -47.13 -1.37
CA GLU A 233 -11.33 -48.06 -2.51
C GLU A 233 -10.40 -47.65 -3.67
N PRO A 234 -9.80 -48.67 -4.35
CA PRO A 234 -9.00 -48.40 -5.54
C PRO A 234 -9.81 -47.77 -6.67
N LEU A 235 -9.20 -46.92 -7.46
CA LEU A 235 -9.84 -46.38 -8.66
C LEU A 235 -10.03 -47.47 -9.72
N LEU A 236 -11.24 -47.59 -10.30
CA LEU A 236 -11.56 -48.61 -11.31
C LEU A 236 -10.57 -48.70 -12.45
N SER A 237 -10.16 -47.56 -13.02
CA SER A 237 -9.21 -47.49 -14.14
C SER A 237 -7.73 -47.51 -13.70
N TYR A 238 -7.45 -47.29 -12.43
CA TYR A 238 -6.10 -47.19 -11.86
C TYR A 238 -6.00 -47.87 -10.49
N PRO A 239 -6.14 -49.20 -10.44
CA PRO A 239 -6.31 -49.92 -9.17
C PRO A 239 -5.04 -50.00 -8.31
N PHE A 240 -3.88 -49.63 -8.86
CA PHE A 240 -2.61 -49.72 -8.13
C PHE A 240 -2.15 -48.35 -7.66
N THR A 241 -2.35 -48.06 -6.38
CA THR A 241 -1.90 -46.80 -5.75
C THR A 241 -0.53 -46.98 -5.11
N VAL A 242 0.40 -46.05 -5.39
CA VAL A 242 1.69 -45.95 -4.74
C VAL A 242 1.97 -44.50 -4.31
N ILE A 243 2.71 -44.33 -3.23
CA ILE A 243 3.04 -43.04 -2.68
C ILE A 243 4.56 -42.90 -2.64
N VAL A 244 5.07 -41.71 -3.03
CA VAL A 244 6.48 -41.35 -2.96
C VAL A 244 6.61 -39.95 -2.38
N GLY A 245 7.35 -39.83 -1.28
CA GLY A 245 7.54 -38.58 -0.55
C GLY A 245 8.08 -38.81 0.86
N LYS A 246 7.94 -37.82 1.72
CA LYS A 246 8.42 -37.87 3.11
C LYS A 246 7.46 -37.18 4.08
N LYS A 247 7.42 -37.62 5.33
CA LYS A 247 6.79 -36.87 6.43
C LYS A 247 7.67 -35.70 6.82
N GLN A 248 7.06 -34.56 7.05
CA GLN A 248 7.70 -33.30 7.44
C GLN A 248 7.00 -32.70 8.64
N LYS A 249 7.75 -32.00 9.49
CA LYS A 249 7.22 -31.29 10.67
C LYS A 249 6.93 -29.81 10.40
N GLY A 250 7.35 -29.30 9.24
CA GLY A 250 7.17 -27.93 8.81
C GLY A 250 7.50 -27.78 7.32
N PRO A 251 7.30 -26.60 6.74
CA PRO A 251 7.63 -26.31 5.34
C PRO A 251 9.14 -26.36 5.10
N ASP A 252 9.55 -26.82 3.93
CA ASP A 252 10.94 -26.79 3.47
C ASP A 252 11.29 -25.44 2.80
N ASP A 253 10.28 -24.74 2.33
CA ASP A 253 10.42 -23.52 1.54
C ASP A 253 9.46 -22.43 2.09
N TYR A 254 9.98 -21.22 2.26
CA TYR A 254 9.18 -20.09 2.75
C TYR A 254 7.93 -19.80 1.89
N ARG A 255 7.96 -20.16 0.60
CA ARG A 255 6.83 -19.97 -0.32
C ARG A 255 5.60 -20.80 0.07
N GLU A 256 5.78 -21.90 0.81
CA GLU A 256 4.67 -22.72 1.32
C GLU A 256 3.86 -22.00 2.43
N VAL A 257 4.46 -20.99 3.07
CA VAL A 257 3.89 -20.21 4.18
C VAL A 257 4.18 -18.72 3.99
N ILE A 258 4.22 -18.27 2.75
CA ILE A 258 4.70 -16.94 2.35
C ILE A 258 4.01 -15.80 3.09
N ASP A 259 2.70 -15.86 3.30
CA ASP A 259 1.95 -14.78 3.94
C ASP A 259 2.34 -14.63 5.42
N ARG A 260 2.58 -15.76 6.09
CA ARG A 260 3.05 -15.78 7.48
C ARG A 260 4.48 -15.24 7.57
N VAL A 261 5.36 -15.69 6.69
CA VAL A 261 6.76 -15.22 6.65
C VAL A 261 6.83 -13.73 6.35
N ARG A 262 6.03 -13.23 5.40
CA ARG A 262 5.96 -11.79 5.09
C ARG A 262 5.51 -10.95 6.29
N LYS A 263 4.51 -11.41 7.02
CA LYS A 263 4.01 -10.74 8.21
C LYS A 263 5.10 -10.63 9.28
N ASP A 264 5.79 -11.74 9.55
CA ASP A 264 6.81 -11.80 10.59
C ASP A 264 8.07 -11.04 10.17
N TYR A 265 8.47 -11.14 8.90
CA TYR A 265 9.59 -10.38 8.33
C TYR A 265 9.32 -8.87 8.34
N ARG A 266 8.08 -8.45 8.06
CA ARG A 266 7.66 -7.04 8.21
C ARG A 266 7.89 -6.54 9.64
N THR A 267 7.46 -7.31 10.65
CA THR A 267 7.66 -6.97 12.06
C THR A 267 9.14 -6.89 12.42
N TYR A 268 9.95 -7.79 11.89
CA TYR A 268 11.40 -7.79 12.07
C TYR A 268 12.04 -6.53 11.48
N LEU A 269 11.70 -6.17 10.24
CA LEU A 269 12.20 -4.95 9.57
C LEU A 269 11.80 -3.69 10.33
N ASP A 270 10.57 -3.60 10.79
CA ASP A 270 10.07 -2.47 11.58
C ASP A 270 10.85 -2.31 12.90
N THR A 271 11.10 -3.42 13.57
CA THR A 271 11.91 -3.44 14.80
C THR A 271 13.36 -2.99 14.54
N CYS A 272 13.97 -3.48 13.47
CA CYS A 272 15.33 -3.09 13.09
C CYS A 272 15.41 -1.60 12.75
N TRP A 273 14.50 -1.11 11.92
CA TRP A 273 14.44 0.29 11.52
C TRP A 273 14.19 1.22 12.72
N THR A 274 13.26 0.87 13.60
CA THR A 274 12.99 1.63 14.83
C THR A 274 14.23 1.69 15.73
N ARG A 275 14.97 0.60 15.85
CA ARG A 275 16.24 0.58 16.60
C ARG A 275 17.29 1.48 15.97
N GLU A 276 17.49 1.42 14.67
CA GLU A 276 18.41 2.29 13.92
C GLU A 276 18.08 3.77 14.14
N LEU A 277 16.79 4.13 14.08
CA LEU A 277 16.34 5.50 14.35
C LEU A 277 16.65 5.95 15.77
N ARG A 278 16.47 5.09 16.76
CA ARG A 278 16.78 5.40 18.17
C ARG A 278 18.29 5.56 18.41
N GLU A 279 19.10 4.75 17.75
CA GLU A 279 20.56 4.82 17.85
C GLU A 279 21.13 6.06 17.13
N ALA A 280 20.53 6.45 16.00
CA ALA A 280 20.91 7.64 15.24
C ALA A 280 20.38 8.95 15.85
N GLY A 281 19.23 8.91 16.52
CA GLY A 281 18.55 10.07 17.09
C GLY A 281 19.03 10.38 18.52
N LYS A 282 19.29 11.66 18.79
CA LYS A 282 19.43 12.15 20.18
C LYS A 282 18.02 12.39 20.71
N VAL A 283 17.53 11.49 21.55
CA VAL A 283 16.22 11.64 22.19
C VAL A 283 16.39 12.35 23.54
N GLU A 284 15.95 13.58 23.64
CA GLU A 284 15.88 14.33 24.90
C GLU A 284 14.42 14.36 25.37
N ILE A 285 14.18 13.81 26.56
CA ILE A 285 12.85 13.84 27.18
C ILE A 285 12.81 14.96 28.20
N ASN A 286 11.98 15.97 27.97
CA ASN A 286 11.72 17.00 28.99
C ASN A 286 10.84 16.42 30.08
N GLN A 287 11.44 16.04 31.20
CA GLN A 287 10.78 15.39 32.34
C GLN A 287 9.74 16.31 33.02
N GLU A 288 9.92 17.63 32.98
CA GLU A 288 8.99 18.61 33.54
C GLU A 288 7.69 18.64 32.73
N VAL A 289 7.80 18.67 31.40
CA VAL A 289 6.65 18.62 30.51
C VAL A 289 5.94 17.26 30.60
N LEU A 290 6.71 16.17 30.69
CA LEU A 290 6.13 14.83 30.81
C LEU A 290 5.26 14.66 32.06
N LYS A 291 5.64 15.26 33.19
CA LYS A 291 4.85 15.27 34.42
C LYS A 291 3.50 15.97 34.25
N THR A 292 3.41 16.99 33.39
CA THR A 292 2.14 17.70 33.16
C THR A 292 1.15 16.92 32.32
N VAL A 293 1.61 15.98 31.46
CA VAL A 293 0.75 15.17 30.59
C VAL A 293 0.02 14.07 31.35
N ASN A 294 0.58 13.58 32.46
CA ASN A 294 0.02 12.48 33.25
C ASN A 294 -0.92 12.93 34.39
N ASN A 295 -1.22 14.22 34.48
CA ASN A 295 -2.04 14.79 35.56
C ASN A 295 -3.46 15.23 35.09
N ASN A 296 -3.94 14.70 33.95
CA ASN A 296 -5.32 14.92 33.49
C ASN A 296 -6.08 13.60 33.41
#